data_05d51fe7716c351e1b0fc9afbf8d8deb
#
_entry.id   05d51fe7716c351e1b0fc9afbf8d8deb
#
_cell.length_a   1.000
_cell.length_b   1.000
_cell.length_c   1.000
_cell.angle_alpha   90.00
_cell.angle_beta   90.00
_cell.angle_gamma   90.00
#
_symmetry.space_group_name_H-M   'P 1'
#
loop_
_entity.id
_entity.type
_entity.pdbx_description
1 polymer ?
#
loop_
_entity_poly.entity_id
_entity_poly.type
_entity_poly.pdbx_seq_one_letter_code
_entity_poly.pdbx_strand_id
1 'polypeptide(L)'
;MAEAERALAIDIGNSRICCGLFVGGQLNETWNYSTADPATASSHLNSLHNKYGRGLIAVSSVVPGVLPSIIEKWPNARDKIFEVSASSQTLITGLYETMGSDRVANAAAAFKLHTNDAEAAIVIDFGTATTLTAVNNKGNFLGGMITLGLTKTFQALHYSTAQLPELSVQELENLSLSSPLAFDTQTAIERGCVIGHIGMVRYW
;
A
#
# COMPACT_ATOMS: atom_id res chain seq x y z
N MET A 1 19.18 -31.37 -0.74
CA MET A 1 17.83 -30.75 -0.59
C MET A 1 17.84 -29.47 -1.41
N ALA A 2 16.87 -29.26 -2.29
CA ALA A 2 16.76 -28.02 -3.04
C ALA A 2 16.56 -26.89 -2.01
N GLU A 3 17.30 -25.80 -2.18
CA GLU A 3 17.15 -24.61 -1.33
C GLU A 3 15.76 -24.02 -1.60
N ALA A 4 15.00 -23.72 -0.53
CA ALA A 4 13.65 -23.17 -0.69
C ALA A 4 13.73 -21.84 -1.44
N GLU A 5 12.88 -21.67 -2.44
CA GLU A 5 12.80 -20.46 -3.25
C GLU A 5 12.50 -19.25 -2.36
N ARG A 6 13.28 -18.19 -2.51
CA ARG A 6 13.16 -16.96 -1.72
C ARG A 6 12.80 -15.79 -2.61
N ALA A 7 11.92 -14.94 -2.10
CA ALA A 7 11.58 -13.68 -2.74
C ALA A 7 11.50 -12.56 -1.69
N LEU A 8 11.99 -11.38 -2.05
CA LEU A 8 11.87 -10.15 -1.28
C LEU A 8 10.88 -9.24 -1.99
N ALA A 9 9.78 -8.90 -1.34
CA ALA A 9 8.83 -7.92 -1.82
C ALA A 9 9.08 -6.59 -1.12
N ILE A 10 9.10 -5.49 -1.88
CA ILE A 10 9.31 -4.14 -1.37
C ILE A 10 8.20 -3.26 -1.92
N ASP A 11 7.43 -2.63 -1.05
CA ASP A 11 6.43 -1.64 -1.41
C ASP A 11 6.85 -0.26 -0.88
N ILE A 12 7.09 0.68 -1.80
CA ILE A 12 7.54 2.04 -1.52
C ILE A 12 6.36 2.99 -1.69
N GLY A 13 5.65 3.20 -0.59
CA GLY A 13 4.55 4.16 -0.49
C GLY A 13 5.01 5.56 -0.10
N ASN A 14 4.09 6.53 -0.15
CA ASN A 14 4.40 7.94 0.19
C ASN A 14 4.88 8.14 1.64
N SER A 15 4.47 7.31 2.57
CA SER A 15 4.79 7.47 4.01
C SER A 15 5.70 6.36 4.53
N ARG A 16 5.65 5.16 3.94
CA ARG A 16 6.36 3.98 4.43
C ARG A 16 6.94 3.16 3.29
N ILE A 17 8.04 2.49 3.59
CA ILE A 17 8.60 1.40 2.80
C ILE A 17 8.30 0.11 3.56
N CYS A 18 7.47 -0.75 3.00
CA CYS A 18 7.11 -2.04 3.58
C CYS A 18 7.89 -3.14 2.87
N CYS A 19 8.51 -4.05 3.62
CA CYS A 19 9.28 -5.15 3.06
C CYS A 19 8.79 -6.48 3.62
N GLY A 20 8.73 -7.51 2.77
CA GLY A 20 8.36 -8.86 3.14
C GLY A 20 9.32 -9.89 2.55
N LEU A 21 9.86 -10.79 3.40
CA LEU A 21 10.63 -11.94 2.96
C LEU A 21 9.70 -13.14 2.81
N PHE A 22 9.65 -13.69 1.62
CA PHE A 22 8.93 -14.93 1.33
C PHE A 22 9.93 -16.10 1.20
N VAL A 23 9.57 -17.24 1.78
CA VAL A 23 10.34 -18.49 1.71
C VAL A 23 9.37 -19.61 1.33
N GLY A 24 9.61 -20.27 0.20
CA GLY A 24 8.70 -21.31 -0.30
C GLY A 24 7.26 -20.80 -0.57
N GLY A 25 7.12 -19.55 -0.96
CA GLY A 25 5.84 -18.91 -1.24
C GLY A 25 5.08 -18.39 0.01
N GLN A 26 5.62 -18.58 1.21
CA GLN A 26 5.02 -18.09 2.46
C GLN A 26 5.74 -16.86 3.01
N LEU A 27 4.99 -15.88 3.51
CA LEU A 27 5.52 -14.70 4.17
C LEU A 27 6.16 -15.10 5.51
N ASN A 28 7.47 -14.90 5.63
CA ASN A 28 8.26 -15.33 6.79
C ASN A 28 8.54 -14.17 7.75
N GLU A 29 8.97 -13.03 7.21
CA GLU A 29 9.33 -11.85 8.00
C GLU A 29 8.86 -10.57 7.29
N THR A 30 8.57 -9.51 8.07
CA THR A 30 8.19 -8.19 7.54
C THR A 30 8.93 -7.08 8.26
N TRP A 31 9.19 -5.99 7.54
CA TRP A 31 9.82 -4.77 8.08
C TRP A 31 9.17 -3.53 7.49
N ASN A 32 9.17 -2.45 8.28
CA ASN A 32 8.64 -1.15 7.88
C ASN A 32 9.66 -0.06 8.17
N TYR A 33 9.83 0.86 7.20
CA TYR A 33 10.72 2.02 7.32
C TYR A 33 9.97 3.28 6.90
N SER A 34 10.46 4.42 7.35
CA SER A 34 9.97 5.70 6.85
C SER A 34 10.47 5.95 5.42
N THR A 35 9.59 6.39 4.52
CA THR A 35 9.98 6.82 3.18
C THR A 35 10.87 8.07 3.21
N ALA A 36 10.78 8.86 4.29
CA ALA A 36 11.66 10.01 4.51
C ALA A 36 13.12 9.62 4.87
N ASP A 37 13.34 8.33 5.28
CA ASP A 37 14.68 7.79 5.56
C ASP A 37 14.92 6.48 4.78
N PRO A 38 15.13 6.54 3.47
CA PRO A 38 15.39 5.36 2.66
C PRO A 38 16.76 4.72 2.93
N ALA A 39 17.68 5.43 3.60
CA ALA A 39 19.02 4.94 3.91
C ALA A 39 18.97 3.77 4.93
N THR A 40 18.11 3.87 5.94
CA THR A 40 17.89 2.79 6.91
C THR A 40 17.32 1.55 6.23
N ALA A 41 16.33 1.71 5.35
CA ALA A 41 15.79 0.61 4.54
C ALA A 41 16.89 -0.05 3.70
N SER A 42 17.67 0.74 2.97
CA SER A 42 18.75 0.25 2.09
C SER A 42 19.79 -0.58 2.86
N SER A 43 20.23 -0.10 4.01
CA SER A 43 21.24 -0.78 4.82
C SER A 43 20.75 -2.14 5.29
N HIS A 44 19.50 -2.23 5.74
CA HIS A 44 18.90 -3.48 6.18
C HIS A 44 18.65 -4.45 5.00
N LEU A 45 18.11 -3.96 3.88
CA LEU A 45 17.88 -4.78 2.68
C LEU A 45 19.18 -5.38 2.14
N ASN A 46 20.28 -4.62 2.14
CA ASN A 46 21.59 -5.14 1.78
C ASN A 46 22.07 -6.24 2.75
N SER A 47 21.84 -6.07 4.05
CA SER A 47 22.13 -7.10 5.06
C SER A 47 21.31 -8.38 4.83
N LEU A 48 20.01 -8.25 4.54
CA LEU A 48 19.14 -9.39 4.22
C LEU A 48 19.60 -10.11 2.96
N HIS A 49 19.95 -9.37 1.91
CA HIS A 49 20.48 -9.94 0.67
C HIS A 49 21.78 -10.75 0.92
N ASN A 50 22.67 -10.23 1.73
CA ASN A 50 23.92 -10.93 2.09
C ASN A 50 23.64 -12.18 2.93
N LYS A 51 22.63 -12.13 3.81
CA LYS A 51 22.26 -13.26 4.69
C LYS A 51 21.53 -14.38 3.93
N TYR A 52 20.61 -14.02 3.06
CA TYR A 52 19.69 -14.99 2.42
C TYR A 52 20.03 -15.33 0.97
N GLY A 53 21.01 -14.67 0.39
CA GLY A 53 21.52 -14.98 -0.94
C GLY A 53 20.62 -14.53 -2.09
N ARG A 54 20.73 -15.24 -3.22
CA ARG A 54 20.11 -14.87 -4.48
C ARG A 54 18.63 -15.26 -4.51
N GLY A 55 17.72 -14.28 -4.39
CA GLY A 55 16.30 -14.44 -4.56
C GLY A 55 15.74 -13.44 -5.56
N LEU A 56 14.48 -13.62 -5.96
CA LEU A 56 13.71 -12.62 -6.69
C LEU A 56 13.49 -11.39 -5.81
N ILE A 57 13.62 -10.20 -6.36
CA ILE A 57 13.27 -8.94 -5.69
C ILE A 57 12.16 -8.29 -6.51
N ALA A 58 10.97 -8.20 -5.94
CA ALA A 58 9.84 -7.50 -6.54
C ALA A 58 9.64 -6.16 -5.84
N VAL A 59 9.53 -5.08 -6.60
CA VAL A 59 9.39 -3.74 -6.06
C VAL A 59 8.17 -3.06 -6.66
N SER A 60 7.28 -2.59 -5.80
CA SER A 60 6.26 -1.59 -6.10
C SER A 60 6.75 -0.24 -5.58
N SER A 61 6.69 0.81 -6.38
CA SER A 61 7.08 2.15 -5.94
C SER A 61 6.19 3.20 -6.57
N VAL A 62 5.59 4.03 -5.72
CA VAL A 62 4.81 5.20 -6.12
C VAL A 62 5.51 6.52 -5.77
N VAL A 63 6.78 6.45 -5.31
CA VAL A 63 7.56 7.63 -4.92
C VAL A 63 8.80 7.73 -5.82
N PRO A 64 8.83 8.68 -6.76
CA PRO A 64 9.99 8.90 -7.62
C PRO A 64 11.27 9.14 -6.81
N GLY A 65 12.39 8.56 -7.26
CA GLY A 65 13.71 8.79 -6.67
C GLY A 65 14.05 7.94 -5.44
N VAL A 66 13.08 7.35 -4.74
CA VAL A 66 13.36 6.51 -3.56
C VAL A 66 13.99 5.17 -3.94
N LEU A 67 13.44 4.47 -4.93
CA LEU A 67 14.03 3.21 -5.38
C LEU A 67 15.47 3.37 -5.89
N PRO A 68 15.80 4.37 -6.76
CA PRO A 68 17.18 4.62 -7.14
C PRO A 68 18.12 4.85 -5.96
N SER A 69 17.69 5.59 -4.93
CA SER A 69 18.51 5.85 -3.73
C SER A 69 18.75 4.59 -2.89
N ILE A 70 17.80 3.65 -2.88
CA ILE A 70 17.98 2.34 -2.24
C ILE A 70 18.98 1.51 -3.04
N ILE A 71 18.84 1.44 -4.36
CA ILE A 71 19.71 0.66 -5.26
C ILE A 71 21.15 1.17 -5.25
N GLU A 72 21.37 2.47 -5.11
CA GLU A 72 22.72 3.05 -5.05
C GLU A 72 23.55 2.41 -3.94
N LYS A 73 22.95 2.14 -2.78
CA LYS A 73 23.59 1.49 -1.64
C LYS A 73 23.46 -0.04 -1.67
N TRP A 74 22.81 -0.58 -2.68
CA TRP A 74 22.59 -2.00 -2.86
C TRP A 74 22.86 -2.44 -4.32
N PRO A 75 24.07 -2.21 -4.83
CA PRO A 75 24.37 -2.38 -6.26
C PRO A 75 24.17 -3.80 -6.80
N ASN A 76 24.35 -4.82 -5.96
CA ASN A 76 24.21 -6.22 -6.34
C ASN A 76 22.73 -6.65 -6.56
N ALA A 77 21.77 -5.80 -6.22
CA ALA A 77 20.35 -6.07 -6.43
C ALA A 77 19.84 -5.63 -7.81
N ARG A 78 20.50 -4.66 -8.45
CA ARG A 78 20.00 -3.97 -9.66
C ARG A 78 19.50 -4.94 -10.76
N ASP A 79 20.26 -5.97 -11.07
CA ASP A 79 19.95 -6.92 -12.15
C ASP A 79 18.92 -7.99 -11.75
N LYS A 80 18.36 -7.92 -10.53
CA LYS A 80 17.43 -8.90 -9.96
C LYS A 80 16.10 -8.28 -9.55
N ILE A 81 15.95 -6.98 -9.74
CA ILE A 81 14.75 -6.27 -9.38
C ILE A 81 13.73 -6.39 -10.50
N PHE A 82 12.57 -6.89 -10.14
CA PHE A 82 11.35 -6.81 -10.95
C PHE A 82 10.53 -5.61 -10.43
N GLU A 83 10.50 -4.55 -11.21
CA GLU A 83 9.66 -3.39 -10.92
C GLU A 83 8.23 -3.63 -11.39
N VAL A 84 7.29 -3.57 -10.45
CA VAL A 84 5.86 -3.76 -10.72
C VAL A 84 5.30 -2.54 -11.45
N SER A 85 4.69 -2.77 -12.59
CA SER A 85 3.96 -1.75 -13.35
C SER A 85 2.84 -2.40 -14.16
N ALA A 86 1.96 -1.59 -14.75
CA ALA A 86 0.93 -2.10 -15.65
C ALA A 86 1.53 -2.86 -16.85
N SER A 87 2.71 -2.46 -17.35
CA SER A 87 3.38 -3.05 -18.50
C SER A 87 4.32 -4.20 -18.17
N SER A 88 4.84 -4.29 -16.95
CA SER A 88 5.81 -5.32 -16.56
C SER A 88 5.17 -6.64 -16.14
N GLN A 89 3.87 -6.66 -15.85
CA GLN A 89 3.12 -7.84 -15.43
C GLN A 89 2.22 -8.37 -16.57
N THR A 90 1.85 -9.65 -16.51
CA THR A 90 1.02 -10.32 -17.51
C THR A 90 -0.24 -10.98 -16.93
N LEU A 91 -0.48 -10.80 -15.64
CA LEU A 91 -1.58 -11.46 -14.92
C LEU A 91 -2.92 -10.75 -15.09
N ILE A 92 -2.90 -9.42 -15.17
CA ILE A 92 -4.10 -8.60 -15.24
C ILE A 92 -4.14 -7.85 -16.58
N THR A 93 -5.28 -7.88 -17.21
CA THR A 93 -5.56 -7.13 -18.45
C THR A 93 -6.44 -5.91 -18.17
N GLY A 94 -6.37 -4.91 -19.05
CA GLY A 94 -7.18 -3.70 -18.95
C GLY A 94 -6.66 -2.65 -17.95
N LEU A 95 -5.46 -2.83 -17.40
CA LEU A 95 -4.81 -1.79 -16.61
C LEU A 95 -4.44 -0.59 -17.49
N TYR A 96 -4.55 0.61 -16.96
CA TYR A 96 -4.10 1.83 -17.62
C TYR A 96 -2.64 2.15 -17.23
N GLU A 97 -1.90 2.74 -18.16
CA GLU A 97 -0.45 2.92 -18.07
C GLU A 97 -0.01 3.72 -16.83
N THR A 98 -0.80 4.71 -16.43
CA THR A 98 -0.51 5.58 -15.27
C THR A 98 -0.99 5.01 -13.93
N MET A 99 -1.42 3.74 -13.91
CA MET A 99 -1.86 3.09 -12.66
C MET A 99 -0.69 2.93 -11.70
N GLY A 100 -0.86 3.33 -10.45
CA GLY A 100 0.14 3.14 -9.40
C GLY A 100 0.53 1.67 -9.25
N SER A 101 1.82 1.42 -9.07
CA SER A 101 2.37 0.06 -8.95
C SER A 101 1.81 -0.72 -7.76
N ASP A 102 1.49 -0.03 -6.65
CA ASP A 102 0.79 -0.56 -5.48
C ASP A 102 -0.58 -1.16 -5.87
N ARG A 103 -1.35 -0.43 -6.66
CA ARG A 103 -2.65 -0.90 -7.16
C ARG A 103 -2.52 -2.04 -8.16
N VAL A 104 -1.47 -2.03 -8.99
CA VAL A 104 -1.15 -3.15 -9.89
C VAL A 104 -0.83 -4.41 -9.09
N ALA A 105 0.00 -4.29 -8.04
CA ALA A 105 0.32 -5.39 -7.14
C ALA A 105 -0.93 -5.93 -6.42
N ASN A 106 -1.78 -5.03 -5.90
CA ASN A 106 -3.04 -5.36 -5.26
C ASN A 106 -3.98 -6.13 -6.21
N ALA A 107 -4.13 -5.68 -7.47
CA ALA A 107 -4.94 -6.37 -8.48
C ALA A 107 -4.42 -7.78 -8.76
N ALA A 108 -3.11 -7.93 -8.94
CA ALA A 108 -2.47 -9.22 -9.20
C ALA A 108 -2.65 -10.19 -8.02
N ALA A 109 -2.46 -9.70 -6.79
CA ALA A 109 -2.66 -10.49 -5.57
C ALA A 109 -4.13 -10.92 -5.41
N ALA A 110 -5.07 -9.99 -5.58
CA ALA A 110 -6.50 -10.27 -5.50
C ALA A 110 -6.92 -11.34 -6.50
N PHE A 111 -6.48 -11.22 -7.74
CA PHE A 111 -6.75 -12.22 -8.77
C PHE A 111 -6.21 -13.61 -8.39
N LYS A 112 -4.96 -13.68 -7.94
CA LYS A 112 -4.31 -14.96 -7.64
C LYS A 112 -4.80 -15.64 -6.38
N LEU A 113 -5.20 -14.87 -5.37
CA LEU A 113 -5.47 -15.38 -4.03
C LEU A 113 -6.97 -15.45 -3.70
N HIS A 114 -7.82 -14.64 -4.36
CA HIS A 114 -9.18 -14.41 -3.91
C HIS A 114 -10.27 -14.56 -5.00
N THR A 115 -9.91 -14.95 -6.23
CA THR A 115 -10.92 -15.19 -7.30
C THR A 115 -11.13 -16.65 -7.64
N ASN A 116 -10.51 -17.60 -6.94
CA ASN A 116 -10.68 -19.03 -7.25
C ASN A 116 -12.12 -19.50 -7.05
N ASP A 117 -12.80 -18.99 -5.99
CA ASP A 117 -14.16 -19.35 -5.61
C ASP A 117 -15.14 -18.18 -5.74
N ALA A 118 -14.74 -17.08 -6.42
CA ALA A 118 -15.52 -15.87 -6.59
C ALA A 118 -15.47 -15.36 -8.02
N GLU A 119 -16.52 -14.70 -8.49
CA GLU A 119 -16.56 -14.10 -9.82
C GLU A 119 -15.63 -12.87 -9.94
N ALA A 120 -15.43 -12.17 -8.83
CA ALA A 120 -14.57 -11.00 -8.74
C ALA A 120 -14.02 -10.82 -7.32
N ALA A 121 -12.94 -10.07 -7.21
CA ALA A 121 -12.37 -9.61 -5.94
C ALA A 121 -12.22 -8.10 -5.95
N ILE A 122 -12.44 -7.49 -4.79
CA ILE A 122 -12.23 -6.07 -4.54
C ILE A 122 -11.16 -5.93 -3.46
N VAL A 123 -10.15 -5.11 -3.72
CA VAL A 123 -9.17 -4.70 -2.73
C VAL A 123 -9.46 -3.26 -2.34
N ILE A 124 -9.61 -3.03 -1.03
CA ILE A 124 -9.67 -1.69 -0.46
C ILE A 124 -8.40 -1.50 0.36
N ASP A 125 -7.61 -0.52 -0.02
CA ASP A 125 -6.35 -0.18 0.63
C ASP A 125 -6.53 1.12 1.41
N PHE A 126 -6.30 1.06 2.73
CA PHE A 126 -6.43 2.19 3.66
C PHE A 126 -5.03 2.75 3.98
N GLY A 127 -4.55 3.62 3.11
CA GLY A 127 -3.23 4.25 3.24
C GLY A 127 -3.29 5.78 3.30
N THR A 128 -2.28 6.42 2.75
CA THR A 128 -2.24 7.88 2.52
C THR A 128 -3.39 8.32 1.61
N ALA A 129 -3.70 7.53 0.60
CA ALA A 129 -4.97 7.52 -0.10
C ALA A 129 -5.76 6.28 0.33
N THR A 130 -7.09 6.33 0.27
CA THR A 130 -7.92 5.12 0.27
C THR A 130 -8.25 4.79 -1.17
N THR A 131 -7.90 3.57 -1.59
CA THR A 131 -8.14 3.12 -2.96
C THR A 131 -9.00 1.87 -2.99
N LEU A 132 -9.82 1.76 -4.04
CA LEU A 132 -10.51 0.52 -4.41
C LEU A 132 -9.94 0.04 -5.75
N THR A 133 -9.69 -1.25 -5.85
CA THR A 133 -9.26 -1.92 -7.07
C THR A 133 -10.07 -3.20 -7.24
N ALA A 134 -10.77 -3.36 -8.36
CA ALA A 134 -11.61 -4.51 -8.64
C ALA A 134 -11.08 -5.31 -9.82
N VAL A 135 -11.07 -6.64 -9.70
CA VAL A 135 -10.65 -7.59 -10.75
C VAL A 135 -11.58 -8.79 -10.76
N ASN A 136 -11.88 -9.33 -11.95
CA ASN A 136 -12.67 -10.55 -12.06
C ASN A 136 -11.79 -11.82 -12.08
N ASN A 137 -12.44 -12.98 -12.04
CA ASN A 137 -11.78 -14.30 -12.08
C ASN A 137 -11.15 -14.67 -13.43
N LYS A 138 -11.23 -13.79 -14.42
CA LYS A 138 -10.54 -13.93 -15.72
C LYS A 138 -9.28 -13.05 -15.79
N GLY A 139 -8.95 -12.35 -14.71
CA GLY A 139 -7.84 -11.41 -14.67
C GLY A 139 -8.11 -10.08 -15.38
N ASN A 140 -9.38 -9.69 -15.57
CA ASN A 140 -9.69 -8.38 -16.14
C ASN A 140 -9.85 -7.36 -15.01
N PHE A 141 -9.19 -6.23 -15.12
CA PHE A 141 -9.43 -5.07 -14.27
C PHE A 141 -10.81 -4.49 -14.56
N LEU A 142 -11.66 -4.39 -13.54
CA LEU A 142 -13.02 -3.91 -13.65
C LEU A 142 -13.16 -2.42 -13.37
N GLY A 143 -12.13 -1.82 -12.78
CA GLY A 143 -12.14 -0.41 -12.40
C GLY A 143 -11.63 -0.20 -10.99
N GLY A 144 -11.66 1.06 -10.55
CA GLY A 144 -11.27 1.41 -9.19
C GLY A 144 -11.51 2.87 -8.86
N MET A 145 -11.34 3.20 -7.59
CA MET A 145 -11.56 4.53 -7.05
C MET A 145 -10.37 4.95 -6.19
N ILE A 146 -10.16 6.24 -6.06
CA ILE A 146 -9.09 6.83 -5.23
C ILE A 146 -9.68 8.05 -4.52
N THR A 147 -9.43 8.14 -3.21
CA THR A 147 -9.75 9.31 -2.41
C THR A 147 -8.68 9.56 -1.36
N LEU A 148 -8.79 10.64 -0.60
CA LEU A 148 -7.92 10.89 0.54
C LEU A 148 -8.09 9.78 1.58
N GLY A 149 -6.99 9.28 2.13
CA GLY A 149 -7.02 8.44 3.32
C GLY A 149 -7.46 9.23 4.56
N LEU A 150 -7.91 8.53 5.59
CA LEU A 150 -8.51 9.17 6.78
C LEU A 150 -7.57 10.19 7.44
N THR A 151 -6.30 9.85 7.64
CA THR A 151 -5.29 10.78 8.16
C THR A 151 -5.16 12.04 7.33
N LYS A 152 -5.16 11.89 5.99
CA LYS A 152 -5.06 13.03 5.07
C LYS A 152 -6.33 13.87 5.05
N THR A 153 -7.48 13.27 5.32
CA THR A 153 -8.75 14.00 5.46
C THR A 153 -8.71 14.94 6.67
N PHE A 154 -8.21 14.47 7.83
CA PHE A 154 -8.00 15.33 9.01
C PHE A 154 -7.02 16.47 8.71
N GLN A 155 -5.89 16.15 8.11
CA GLN A 155 -4.89 17.14 7.73
C GLN A 155 -5.45 18.17 6.76
N ALA A 156 -6.24 17.75 5.76
CA ALA A 156 -6.85 18.65 4.79
C ALA A 156 -7.82 19.64 5.47
N LEU A 157 -8.61 19.18 6.42
CA LEU A 157 -9.50 20.07 7.19
C LEU A 157 -8.71 21.13 7.97
N HIS A 158 -7.65 20.73 8.67
CA HIS A 158 -6.79 21.67 9.40
C HIS A 158 -6.13 22.69 8.45
N TYR A 159 -5.43 22.23 7.41
CA TYR A 159 -4.70 23.12 6.51
C TYR A 159 -5.58 24.00 5.60
N SER A 160 -6.82 23.58 5.34
CA SER A 160 -7.73 24.32 4.46
C SER A 160 -8.66 25.28 5.23
N THR A 161 -8.57 25.36 6.56
CA THR A 161 -9.42 26.23 7.39
C THR A 161 -8.60 26.99 8.40
N ALA A 162 -9.10 28.17 8.80
CA ALA A 162 -8.37 29.05 9.72
C ALA A 162 -8.43 28.64 11.20
N GLN A 163 -9.40 27.82 11.58
CA GLN A 163 -9.71 27.61 13.02
C GLN A 163 -9.89 26.13 13.40
N LEU A 164 -9.92 25.20 12.44
CA LEU A 164 -10.08 23.80 12.79
C LEU A 164 -8.77 23.22 13.36
N PRO A 165 -8.84 22.50 14.49
CA PRO A 165 -7.66 21.92 15.14
C PRO A 165 -7.02 20.86 14.26
N GLU A 166 -5.73 20.65 14.44
CA GLU A 166 -5.04 19.47 13.90
C GLU A 166 -5.41 18.26 14.74
N LEU A 167 -5.98 17.24 14.11
CA LEU A 167 -6.36 15.98 14.74
C LEU A 167 -5.63 14.81 14.08
N SER A 168 -5.43 13.76 14.85
CA SER A 168 -4.77 12.55 14.38
C SER A 168 -5.64 11.31 14.52
N VAL A 169 -5.34 10.27 13.72
CA VAL A 169 -6.07 8.99 13.78
C VAL A 169 -5.84 8.26 15.11
N GLN A 170 -4.72 8.53 15.80
CA GLN A 170 -4.40 7.96 17.11
C GLN A 170 -5.40 8.40 18.19
N GLU A 171 -6.01 9.56 18.03
CA GLU A 171 -7.01 10.08 18.97
C GLU A 171 -8.36 9.38 18.84
N LEU A 172 -8.57 8.59 17.80
CA LEU A 172 -9.83 7.86 17.54
C LEU A 172 -10.03 6.59 18.36
N GLU A 173 -9.06 6.15 19.15
CA GLU A 173 -9.13 4.88 19.91
C GLU A 173 -10.38 4.79 20.81
N ASN A 174 -10.86 5.93 21.28
CA ASN A 174 -12.04 6.02 22.16
C ASN A 174 -13.28 6.63 21.47
N LEU A 175 -13.25 6.77 20.13
CA LEU A 175 -14.34 7.40 19.40
C LEU A 175 -15.62 6.56 19.45
N SER A 176 -16.64 7.10 20.11
CA SER A 176 -17.98 6.52 20.09
C SER A 176 -18.77 6.99 18.86
N LEU A 177 -19.22 6.03 18.06
CA LEU A 177 -20.11 6.25 16.93
C LEU A 177 -21.59 6.00 17.26
N SER A 178 -21.97 5.94 18.54
CA SER A 178 -23.35 5.73 18.99
C SER A 178 -24.30 6.86 18.58
N SER A 179 -23.79 8.06 18.38
CA SER A 179 -24.49 9.20 17.78
C SER A 179 -23.67 9.81 16.68
N PRO A 180 -24.22 10.08 15.48
CA PRO A 180 -23.48 10.76 14.42
C PRO A 180 -23.27 12.25 14.69
N LEU A 181 -24.10 12.85 15.55
CA LEU A 181 -24.04 14.27 15.87
C LEU A 181 -23.14 14.52 17.08
N ALA A 182 -22.42 15.63 17.06
CA ALA A 182 -21.52 16.06 18.10
C ALA A 182 -21.88 17.50 18.56
N PHE A 183 -21.45 17.86 19.76
CA PHE A 183 -21.72 19.17 20.36
C PHE A 183 -20.44 19.99 20.56
N ASP A 184 -19.30 19.52 20.04
CA ASP A 184 -18.01 20.22 20.02
C ASP A 184 -17.29 19.99 18.69
N THR A 185 -16.35 20.87 18.37
CA THR A 185 -15.66 20.89 17.08
C THR A 185 -14.80 19.63 16.85
N GLN A 186 -14.09 19.19 17.88
CA GLN A 186 -13.20 18.03 17.76
C GLN A 186 -14.01 16.78 17.43
N THR A 187 -14.99 16.45 18.26
CA THR A 187 -15.88 15.28 18.05
C THR A 187 -16.64 15.38 16.73
N ALA A 188 -17.04 16.59 16.30
CA ALA A 188 -17.71 16.78 15.02
C ALA A 188 -16.80 16.42 13.83
N ILE A 189 -15.54 16.82 13.86
CA ILE A 189 -14.55 16.46 12.84
C ILE A 189 -14.29 14.96 12.87
N GLU A 190 -14.02 14.38 14.04
CA GLU A 190 -13.72 12.95 14.21
C GLU A 190 -14.85 12.08 13.63
N ARG A 191 -16.09 12.33 14.06
CA ARG A 191 -17.27 11.59 13.58
C ARG A 191 -17.53 11.83 12.09
N GLY A 192 -17.48 13.08 11.66
CA GLY A 192 -17.71 13.45 10.25
C GLY A 192 -16.74 12.75 9.30
N CYS A 193 -15.46 12.76 9.62
CA CYS A 193 -14.44 12.10 8.82
C CYS A 193 -14.59 10.58 8.82
N VAL A 194 -14.78 9.96 10.01
CA VAL A 194 -14.89 8.50 10.13
C VAL A 194 -16.18 7.99 9.49
N ILE A 195 -17.33 8.60 9.83
CA ILE A 195 -18.62 8.17 9.28
C ILE A 195 -18.68 8.41 7.77
N GLY A 196 -18.16 9.55 7.30
CA GLY A 196 -18.05 9.85 5.87
C GLY A 196 -17.19 8.81 5.14
N HIS A 197 -16.06 8.40 5.74
CA HIS A 197 -15.17 7.39 5.18
C HIS A 197 -15.83 6.00 5.13
N ILE A 198 -16.50 5.59 6.20
CA ILE A 198 -17.26 4.34 6.25
C ILE A 198 -18.41 4.36 5.22
N GLY A 199 -19.14 5.48 5.13
CA GLY A 199 -20.24 5.64 4.16
C GLY A 199 -19.78 5.53 2.72
N MET A 200 -18.65 6.15 2.40
CA MET A 200 -18.02 6.06 1.09
C MET A 200 -17.65 4.61 0.73
N VAL A 201 -16.94 3.90 1.63
CA VAL A 201 -16.53 2.50 1.40
C VAL A 201 -17.75 1.57 1.26
N ARG A 202 -18.81 1.83 2.01
CA ARG A 202 -20.07 1.06 1.88
C ARG A 202 -20.82 1.31 0.57
N TYR A 203 -20.65 2.49 0.01
CA TYR A 203 -21.25 2.84 -1.29
C TYR A 203 -20.47 2.25 -2.46
N TRP A 204 -19.15 2.09 -2.31
CA TRP A 204 -18.29 1.43 -3.30
C TRP A 204 -18.65 -0.04 -3.47
#